data_835516565c89b69bad0c582dd2642dc8
#
_entry.id   835516565c89b69bad0c582dd2642dc8
#
_cell.length_a   1.000
_cell.length_b   1.000
_cell.length_c   1.000
_cell.angle_alpha   90.00
_cell.angle_beta   90.00
_cell.angle_gamma   90.00
#
_symmetry.space_group_name_H-M   'P 1'
#
loop_
_entity.id
_entity.type
_entity.pdbx_description
1 polymer ?
#
loop_
_entity_poly.entity_id
_entity_poly.type
_entity_poly.pdbx_seq_one_letter_code
_entity_poly.pdbx_strand_id
1 'polypeptide(L)'
;MVDTRALAAIFAATKVLVVDDEHYMRKVVRTLLMSIGVRTIYEAANGSAGLDLIRSVAPDVVIVDWEMPGIDGAEFVRIVRSPATFPFPNVPIIMLTGHGERSRVIESVQVGVNEFLLKPVSSKALQDRMVAVLTNPRPFVRSGDYYGPAPRKMIAGVHADTDRAMANLVLVN
;
A
#
# COMPACT_ATOMS: atom_id res chain seq x y z
N MET A 1 0.70 -23.12 0.71
CA MET A 1 0.62 -22.69 -0.70
C MET A 1 -0.83 -22.27 -0.95
N VAL A 2 -1.09 -21.03 -1.33
CA VAL A 2 -2.46 -20.59 -1.65
C VAL A 2 -2.85 -21.24 -2.97
N ASP A 3 -3.99 -21.93 -2.99
CA ASP A 3 -4.51 -22.55 -4.22
C ASP A 3 -4.76 -21.46 -5.28
N THR A 4 -4.31 -21.68 -6.50
CA THR A 4 -4.46 -20.74 -7.62
C THR A 4 -5.94 -20.38 -7.87
N ARG A 5 -6.86 -21.32 -7.70
CA ARG A 5 -8.29 -21.09 -7.84
C ARG A 5 -8.84 -20.20 -6.72
N ALA A 6 -8.40 -20.43 -5.48
CA ALA A 6 -8.77 -19.61 -4.33
C ALA A 6 -8.24 -18.18 -4.49
N LEU A 7 -7.00 -18.01 -4.96
CA LEU A 7 -6.42 -16.70 -5.20
C LEU A 7 -7.16 -15.92 -6.29
N ALA A 8 -7.54 -16.58 -7.40
CA ALA A 8 -8.33 -15.96 -8.46
C ALA A 8 -9.69 -15.46 -7.94
N ALA A 9 -10.35 -16.22 -7.06
CA ALA A 9 -11.60 -15.81 -6.43
C ALA A 9 -11.42 -14.60 -5.50
N ILE A 10 -10.33 -14.57 -4.74
CA ILE A 10 -9.98 -13.43 -3.87
C ILE A 10 -9.80 -12.17 -4.72
N PHE A 11 -8.98 -12.21 -5.76
CA PHE A 11 -8.76 -11.05 -6.63
C PHE A 11 -10.03 -10.57 -7.33
N ALA A 12 -10.87 -11.51 -7.80
CA ALA A 12 -12.13 -11.14 -8.46
C ALA A 12 -13.13 -10.43 -7.52
N ALA A 13 -13.07 -10.71 -6.22
CA ALA A 13 -13.92 -10.10 -5.21
C ALA A 13 -13.33 -8.82 -4.61
N THR A 14 -12.05 -8.52 -4.86
CA THR A 14 -11.33 -7.39 -4.25
C THR A 14 -11.66 -6.07 -4.94
N LYS A 15 -12.01 -5.04 -4.18
CA LYS A 15 -12.13 -3.65 -4.63
C LYS A 15 -10.81 -2.93 -4.43
N VAL A 16 -10.22 -2.41 -5.49
CA VAL A 16 -8.94 -1.68 -5.46
C VAL A 16 -9.17 -0.23 -5.84
N LEU A 17 -8.61 0.69 -5.06
CA LEU A 17 -8.51 2.11 -5.40
C LEU A 17 -7.07 2.44 -5.83
N VAL A 18 -6.93 3.08 -6.98
CA VAL A 18 -5.64 3.59 -7.49
C VAL A 18 -5.65 5.11 -7.42
N VAL A 19 -4.67 5.68 -6.72
CA VAL A 19 -4.51 7.14 -6.55
C VAL A 19 -3.17 7.55 -7.13
N ASP A 20 -3.19 8.26 -8.23
CA ASP A 20 -2.02 8.75 -8.95
C ASP A 20 -2.43 9.94 -9.81
N ASP A 21 -1.67 11.02 -9.82
CA ASP A 21 -1.98 12.21 -10.64
C ASP A 21 -1.71 11.99 -12.14
N GLU A 22 -0.82 11.04 -12.45
CA GLU A 22 -0.50 10.70 -13.85
C GLU A 22 -1.53 9.72 -14.45
N HIS A 23 -2.31 10.19 -15.42
CA HIS A 23 -3.29 9.36 -16.11
C HIS A 23 -2.68 8.09 -16.72
N TYR A 24 -1.49 8.21 -17.33
CA TYR A 24 -0.80 7.07 -17.90
C TYR A 24 -0.46 5.99 -16.86
N MET A 25 0.04 6.40 -15.70
CA MET A 25 0.37 5.45 -14.62
C MET A 25 -0.88 4.77 -14.07
N ARG A 26 -1.99 5.50 -13.88
CA ARG A 26 -3.26 4.85 -13.49
C ARG A 26 -3.68 3.78 -14.48
N LYS A 27 -3.52 4.05 -15.79
CA LYS A 27 -3.84 3.11 -16.86
C LYS A 27 -2.95 1.86 -16.81
N VAL A 28 -1.64 2.03 -16.58
CA VAL A 28 -0.70 0.93 -16.41
C VAL A 28 -1.08 0.06 -15.21
N VAL A 29 -1.27 0.65 -14.05
CA VAL A 29 -1.61 -0.07 -12.82
C VAL A 29 -2.97 -0.79 -12.97
N ARG A 30 -3.96 -0.13 -13.56
CA ARG A 30 -5.26 -0.75 -13.88
C ARG A 30 -5.10 -1.98 -14.77
N THR A 31 -4.31 -1.87 -15.83
CA THR A 31 -4.06 -3.01 -16.75
C THR A 31 -3.39 -4.17 -16.03
N LEU A 32 -2.40 -3.90 -15.18
CA LEU A 32 -1.74 -4.91 -14.37
C LEU A 32 -2.69 -5.58 -13.37
N LEU A 33 -3.53 -4.79 -12.69
CA LEU A 33 -4.55 -5.32 -11.77
C LEU A 33 -5.54 -6.24 -12.49
N MET A 34 -6.01 -5.83 -13.67
CA MET A 34 -6.88 -6.67 -14.48
C MET A 34 -6.19 -7.99 -14.92
N SER A 35 -4.92 -7.92 -15.25
CA SER A 35 -4.16 -9.10 -15.68
C SER A 35 -4.00 -10.15 -14.57
N ILE A 36 -4.00 -9.74 -13.31
CA ILE A 36 -3.95 -10.68 -12.17
C ILE A 36 -5.33 -11.10 -11.65
N GLY A 37 -6.42 -10.58 -12.25
CA GLY A 37 -7.79 -11.03 -11.97
C GLY A 37 -8.66 -10.07 -11.16
N VAL A 38 -8.17 -8.86 -10.84
CA VAL A 38 -8.99 -7.83 -10.18
C VAL A 38 -10.03 -7.28 -11.15
N ARG A 39 -11.29 -7.18 -10.72
CA ARG A 39 -12.42 -6.76 -11.57
C ARG A 39 -12.99 -5.40 -11.20
N THR A 40 -12.90 -5.01 -9.94
CA THR A 40 -13.44 -3.75 -9.43
C THR A 40 -12.31 -2.80 -9.08
N ILE A 41 -12.12 -1.77 -9.91
CA ILE A 41 -11.02 -0.82 -9.80
C ILE A 41 -11.59 0.60 -9.86
N TYR A 42 -11.32 1.39 -8.81
CA TYR A 42 -11.61 2.81 -8.73
C TYR A 42 -10.33 3.60 -8.95
N GLU A 43 -10.45 4.80 -9.50
CA GLU A 43 -9.32 5.67 -9.80
C GLU A 43 -9.54 7.07 -9.27
N ALA A 44 -8.49 7.66 -8.71
CA ALA A 44 -8.47 9.06 -8.29
C ALA A 44 -7.23 9.76 -8.85
N ALA A 45 -7.40 10.98 -9.32
CA ALA A 45 -6.32 11.77 -9.93
C ALA A 45 -5.54 12.64 -8.92
N ASN A 46 -5.90 12.61 -7.65
CA ASN A 46 -5.23 13.33 -6.58
C ASN A 46 -5.59 12.74 -5.20
N GLY A 47 -4.85 13.14 -4.18
CA GLY A 47 -5.04 12.63 -2.83
C GLY A 47 -6.40 12.95 -2.23
N SER A 48 -6.93 14.15 -2.45
CA SER A 48 -8.25 14.56 -1.93
C SER A 48 -9.36 13.68 -2.49
N ALA A 49 -9.40 13.48 -3.81
CA ALA A 49 -10.37 12.60 -4.47
C ALA A 49 -10.20 11.14 -4.00
N GLY A 50 -8.96 10.69 -3.76
CA GLY A 50 -8.67 9.37 -3.20
C GLY A 50 -9.26 9.18 -1.81
N LEU A 51 -9.11 10.16 -0.92
CA LEU A 51 -9.69 10.13 0.43
C LEU A 51 -11.22 10.06 0.39
N ASP A 52 -11.85 10.82 -0.50
CA ASP A 52 -13.30 10.79 -0.67
C ASP A 52 -13.81 9.43 -1.20
N LEU A 53 -13.05 8.81 -2.11
CA LEU A 53 -13.38 7.48 -2.60
C LEU A 53 -13.22 6.40 -1.52
N ILE A 54 -12.21 6.49 -0.65
CA ILE A 54 -12.12 5.55 0.49
C ILE A 54 -13.39 5.63 1.34
N ARG A 55 -13.86 6.83 1.65
CA ARG A 55 -15.06 7.02 2.47
C ARG A 55 -16.33 6.48 1.79
N SER A 56 -16.45 6.65 0.48
CA SER A 56 -17.67 6.32 -0.25
C SER A 56 -17.76 4.87 -0.70
N VAL A 57 -16.66 4.23 -1.09
CA VAL A 57 -16.67 2.88 -1.65
C VAL A 57 -16.07 1.82 -0.75
N ALA A 58 -15.38 2.21 0.32
CA ALA A 58 -14.68 1.31 1.24
C ALA A 58 -13.85 0.25 0.49
N PRO A 59 -12.76 0.63 -0.21
CA PRO A 59 -11.95 -0.32 -0.96
C PRO A 59 -11.26 -1.30 -0.02
N ASP A 60 -10.92 -2.49 -0.54
CA ASP A 60 -10.18 -3.51 0.20
C ASP A 60 -8.66 -3.26 0.18
N VAL A 61 -8.18 -2.57 -0.85
CA VAL A 61 -6.77 -2.17 -1.02
C VAL A 61 -6.69 -0.82 -1.69
N VAL A 62 -5.77 0.02 -1.24
CA VAL A 62 -5.43 1.30 -1.88
C VAL A 62 -3.99 1.21 -2.42
N ILE A 63 -3.82 1.57 -3.67
CA ILE A 63 -2.50 1.76 -4.30
C ILE A 63 -2.35 3.27 -4.52
N VAL A 64 -1.34 3.87 -3.91
CA VAL A 64 -1.13 5.32 -3.95
C VAL A 64 0.28 5.66 -4.40
N ASP A 65 0.40 6.64 -5.30
CA ASP A 65 1.69 7.17 -5.70
C ASP A 65 2.30 8.04 -4.60
N TRP A 66 3.62 8.02 -4.49
CA TRP A 66 4.35 8.86 -3.54
C TRP A 66 4.28 10.33 -3.92
N GLU A 67 4.59 10.62 -5.19
CA GLU A 67 4.71 11.98 -5.70
C GLU A 67 3.41 12.45 -6.35
N MET A 68 2.68 13.28 -5.64
CA MET A 68 1.47 13.92 -6.13
C MET A 68 1.46 15.39 -5.70
N PRO A 69 0.99 16.32 -6.56
CA PRO A 69 0.80 17.70 -6.14
C PRO A 69 -0.32 17.83 -5.10
N GLY A 70 -0.20 18.80 -4.21
CA GLY A 70 -1.13 18.99 -3.11
C GLY A 70 -0.87 17.99 -1.99
N ILE A 71 -1.78 17.03 -1.78
CA ILE A 71 -1.59 15.94 -0.82
C ILE A 71 -0.69 14.88 -1.46
N ASP A 72 0.55 14.75 -1.01
CA ASP A 72 1.44 13.68 -1.45
C ASP A 72 1.08 12.32 -0.82
N GLY A 73 1.76 11.26 -1.24
CA GLY A 73 1.49 9.91 -0.75
C GLY A 73 1.69 9.76 0.75
N ALA A 74 2.73 10.37 1.32
CA ALA A 74 3.00 10.30 2.75
C ALA A 74 1.91 11.00 3.57
N GLU A 75 1.50 12.19 3.17
CA GLU A 75 0.43 12.93 3.81
C GLU A 75 -0.92 12.20 3.68
N PHE A 76 -1.20 11.63 2.50
CA PHE A 76 -2.37 10.79 2.27
C PHE A 76 -2.46 9.65 3.29
N VAL A 77 -1.35 8.92 3.49
CA VAL A 77 -1.30 7.82 4.45
C VAL A 77 -1.48 8.31 5.88
N ARG A 78 -0.85 9.42 6.27
CA ARG A 78 -1.04 10.01 7.61
C ARG A 78 -2.50 10.36 7.90
N ILE A 79 -3.22 10.91 6.92
CA ILE A 79 -4.64 11.21 7.05
C ILE A 79 -5.45 9.93 7.25
N VAL A 80 -5.22 8.91 6.42
CA VAL A 80 -5.91 7.61 6.52
C VAL A 80 -5.61 6.93 7.87
N ARG A 81 -4.36 6.97 8.34
CA ARG A 81 -3.91 6.33 9.60
C ARG A 81 -4.26 7.12 10.87
N SER A 82 -5.31 7.91 10.82
CA SER A 82 -5.81 8.70 11.95
C SER A 82 -7.16 8.15 12.45
N PRO A 83 -7.16 7.13 13.35
CA PRO A 83 -8.40 6.44 13.73
C PRO A 83 -9.44 7.34 14.39
N ALA A 84 -9.02 8.47 14.98
CA ALA A 84 -9.94 9.43 15.57
C ALA A 84 -10.76 10.23 14.53
N THR A 85 -10.26 10.36 13.30
CA THR A 85 -10.81 11.25 12.29
C THR A 85 -11.12 10.60 10.95
N PHE A 86 -10.60 9.40 10.69
CA PHE A 86 -10.80 8.69 9.43
C PHE A 86 -11.55 7.36 9.63
N PRO A 87 -12.58 7.05 8.80
CA PRO A 87 -13.47 5.93 9.06
C PRO A 87 -12.86 4.54 8.80
N PHE A 88 -11.85 4.46 7.93
CA PHE A 88 -11.19 3.20 7.55
C PHE A 88 -9.66 3.26 7.76
N PRO A 89 -9.19 3.47 9.00
CA PRO A 89 -7.76 3.68 9.26
C PRO A 89 -6.89 2.46 9.00
N ASN A 90 -7.48 1.28 8.88
CA ASN A 90 -6.79 0.00 8.71
C ASN A 90 -6.79 -0.49 7.26
N VAL A 91 -7.33 0.28 6.31
CA VAL A 91 -7.31 -0.15 4.90
C VAL A 91 -5.88 -0.45 4.46
N PRO A 92 -5.63 -1.61 3.82
CA PRO A 92 -4.32 -1.93 3.28
C PRO A 92 -3.87 -0.90 2.24
N ILE A 93 -2.66 -0.38 2.38
CA ILE A 93 -2.07 0.60 1.47
C ILE A 93 -0.78 0.04 0.89
N ILE A 94 -0.67 0.06 -0.44
CA ILE A 94 0.53 -0.22 -1.21
C ILE A 94 1.01 1.10 -1.81
N MET A 95 2.23 1.53 -1.46
CA MET A 95 2.83 2.76 -1.96
C MET A 95 3.64 2.51 -3.23
N LEU A 96 3.42 3.31 -4.27
CA LEU A 96 4.26 3.33 -5.46
C LEU A 96 5.33 4.40 -5.31
N THR A 97 6.58 4.07 -5.63
CA THR A 97 7.70 5.02 -5.59
C THR A 97 8.59 4.89 -6.81
N GLY A 98 8.98 6.02 -7.41
CA GLY A 98 9.81 6.06 -8.62
C GLY A 98 11.29 5.81 -8.38
N HIS A 99 11.75 5.95 -7.15
CA HIS A 99 13.16 5.82 -6.81
C HIS A 99 13.33 4.96 -5.57
N GLY A 100 14.23 3.96 -5.65
CA GLY A 100 14.64 3.12 -4.53
C GLY A 100 15.51 3.88 -3.51
N GLU A 101 15.24 5.16 -3.28
CA GLU A 101 15.92 5.91 -2.25
C GLU A 101 15.55 5.34 -0.89
N ARG A 102 16.55 4.86 -0.18
CA ARG A 102 16.41 4.27 1.16
C ARG A 102 15.60 5.15 2.10
N SER A 103 15.76 6.48 2.01
CA SER A 103 15.02 7.45 2.80
C SER A 103 13.50 7.39 2.57
N ARG A 104 13.05 7.24 1.32
CA ARG A 104 11.61 7.15 0.99
C ARG A 104 10.99 5.83 1.43
N VAL A 105 11.73 4.73 1.32
CA VAL A 105 11.28 3.44 1.84
C VAL A 105 11.10 3.51 3.35
N ILE A 106 12.07 4.08 4.05
CA ILE A 106 12.03 4.29 5.50
C ILE A 106 10.83 5.18 5.88
N GLU A 107 10.65 6.30 5.21
CA GLU A 107 9.54 7.21 5.46
C GLU A 107 8.18 6.53 5.21
N SER A 108 8.04 5.74 4.15
CA SER A 108 6.81 5.01 3.86
C SER A 108 6.42 4.02 4.96
N VAL A 109 7.40 3.36 5.54
CA VAL A 109 7.18 2.47 6.71
C VAL A 109 6.75 3.26 7.93
N GLN A 110 7.40 4.41 8.19
CA GLN A 110 7.09 5.28 9.34
C GLN A 110 5.70 5.88 9.28
N VAL A 111 5.15 6.12 8.10
CA VAL A 111 3.78 6.64 7.96
C VAL A 111 2.69 5.56 8.02
N GLY A 112 3.06 4.28 7.94
CA GLY A 112 2.12 3.18 8.13
C GLY A 112 1.60 2.52 6.86
N VAL A 113 2.40 2.44 5.79
CA VAL A 113 2.06 1.64 4.61
C VAL A 113 2.22 0.15 4.88
N ASN A 114 1.41 -0.68 4.23
CA ASN A 114 1.51 -2.12 4.33
C ASN A 114 2.64 -2.67 3.46
N GLU A 115 2.73 -2.19 2.23
CA GLU A 115 3.67 -2.62 1.22
C GLU A 115 4.10 -1.43 0.35
N PHE A 116 5.23 -1.56 -0.32
CA PHE A 116 5.66 -0.62 -1.34
C PHE A 116 6.10 -1.34 -2.61
N LEU A 117 6.03 -0.64 -3.73
CA LEU A 117 6.47 -1.11 -5.05
C LEU A 117 7.34 -0.04 -5.71
N LEU A 118 8.44 -0.46 -6.29
CA LEU A 118 9.28 0.41 -7.12
C LEU A 118 8.73 0.49 -8.53
N LYS A 119 8.72 1.67 -9.11
CA LYS A 119 8.46 1.89 -10.54
C LYS A 119 9.74 1.58 -11.35
N PRO A 120 9.66 0.90 -12.49
CA PRO A 120 8.47 0.41 -13.17
C PRO A 120 7.87 -0.83 -12.51
N VAL A 121 6.54 -0.87 -12.37
CA VAL A 121 5.83 -1.96 -11.71
C VAL A 121 5.65 -3.13 -12.66
N SER A 122 6.04 -4.34 -12.24
CA SER A 122 5.75 -5.58 -12.96
C SER A 122 4.49 -6.25 -12.44
N SER A 123 3.83 -7.05 -13.29
CA SER A 123 2.65 -7.83 -12.90
C SER A 123 2.95 -8.75 -11.72
N LYS A 124 4.11 -9.43 -11.73
CA LYS A 124 4.52 -10.32 -10.64
C LYS A 124 4.72 -9.58 -9.33
N ALA A 125 5.43 -8.45 -9.35
CA ALA A 125 5.67 -7.67 -8.13
C ALA A 125 4.36 -7.13 -7.54
N LEU A 126 3.45 -6.65 -8.37
CA LEU A 126 2.12 -6.21 -7.94
C LEU A 126 1.32 -7.38 -7.34
N GLN A 127 1.31 -8.52 -8.01
CA GLN A 127 0.62 -9.71 -7.51
C GLN A 127 1.16 -10.15 -6.15
N ASP A 128 2.48 -10.20 -5.97
CA ASP A 128 3.11 -10.59 -4.71
C ASP A 128 2.69 -9.66 -3.55
N ARG A 129 2.61 -8.35 -3.79
CA ARG A 129 2.15 -7.37 -2.78
C ARG A 129 0.66 -7.49 -2.49
N MET A 130 -0.16 -7.69 -3.52
CA MET A 130 -1.59 -7.92 -3.35
C MET A 130 -1.86 -9.21 -2.54
N VAL A 131 -1.15 -10.29 -2.84
CA VAL A 131 -1.24 -11.53 -2.05
C VAL A 131 -0.87 -11.28 -0.60
N ALA A 132 0.24 -10.56 -0.35
CA ALA A 132 0.70 -10.28 1.01
C ALA A 132 -0.35 -9.53 1.85
N VAL A 133 -0.98 -8.49 1.30
CA VAL A 133 -1.95 -7.68 2.05
C VAL A 133 -3.31 -8.35 2.20
N LEU A 134 -3.70 -9.23 1.27
CA LEU A 134 -5.02 -9.89 1.28
C LEU A 134 -5.04 -11.21 2.02
N THR A 135 -3.94 -11.97 1.99
CA THR A 135 -3.89 -13.33 2.54
C THR A 135 -3.09 -13.45 3.84
N ASN A 136 -2.21 -12.49 4.09
CA ASN A 136 -1.39 -12.47 5.31
C ASN A 136 -1.30 -11.05 5.88
N PRO A 137 -2.43 -10.42 6.25
CA PRO A 137 -2.45 -9.08 6.78
C PRO A 137 -1.73 -9.02 8.14
N ARG A 138 -0.86 -8.03 8.29
CA ARG A 138 -0.23 -7.75 9.58
C ARG A 138 -1.23 -7.04 10.51
N PRO A 139 -1.24 -7.37 11.82
CA PRO A 139 -2.06 -6.66 12.78
C PRO A 139 -1.66 -5.18 12.85
N PHE A 140 -2.63 -4.31 13.11
CA PHE A 140 -2.37 -2.89 13.34
C PHE A 140 -1.98 -2.65 14.80
N VAL A 141 -0.99 -1.78 14.99
CA VAL A 141 -0.46 -1.41 16.31
C VAL A 141 -0.40 0.10 16.46
N ARG A 142 -0.48 0.55 17.71
CA ARG A 142 -0.22 1.94 18.08
C ARG A 142 1.04 1.99 18.94
N SER A 143 1.99 2.85 18.59
CA SER A 143 3.19 3.10 19.37
C SER A 143 3.57 4.58 19.26
N GLY A 144 3.40 5.33 20.35
CA GLY A 144 3.53 6.80 20.31
C GLY A 144 2.57 7.41 19.29
N ASP A 145 3.10 8.18 18.36
CA ASP A 145 2.36 8.79 17.26
C ASP A 145 2.12 7.86 16.07
N TYR A 146 2.75 6.69 16.08
CA TYR A 146 2.59 5.71 15.00
C TYR A 146 1.29 4.93 15.15
N TYR A 147 0.53 4.86 14.07
CA TYR A 147 -0.57 3.94 13.89
C TYR A 147 -0.47 3.26 12.52
N GLY A 148 -0.37 1.93 12.51
CA GLY A 148 -0.21 1.21 11.26
C GLY A 148 0.08 -0.28 11.45
N PRO A 149 0.42 -0.98 10.35
CA PRO A 149 0.78 -2.39 10.40
C PRO A 149 1.99 -2.64 11.32
N ALA A 150 1.93 -3.72 12.10
CA ALA A 150 3.04 -4.13 12.93
C ALA A 150 4.32 -4.34 12.08
N PRO A 151 5.51 -4.00 12.58
CA PRO A 151 6.76 -4.24 11.88
C PRO A 151 6.92 -5.71 11.48
N ARG A 152 7.54 -5.97 10.34
CA ARG A 152 7.91 -7.32 9.97
C ARG A 152 8.96 -7.84 10.94
N LYS A 153 8.73 -9.00 11.54
CA LYS A 153 9.78 -9.72 12.24
C LYS A 153 10.84 -10.11 11.22
N MET A 154 12.09 -9.79 11.47
CA MET A 154 13.20 -10.18 10.60
C MET A 154 13.18 -11.70 10.43
N ILE A 155 12.91 -12.16 9.20
CA ILE A 155 13.18 -13.54 8.81
C ILE A 155 14.66 -13.52 8.44
N ALA A 156 15.49 -14.20 9.24
CA ALA A 156 16.92 -14.29 8.98
C ALA A 156 17.15 -14.83 7.55
N GLY A 157 17.80 -14.04 6.68
CA GLY A 157 18.42 -14.51 5.45
C GLY A 157 17.95 -13.92 4.12
N VAL A 158 16.97 -13.02 4.04
CA VAL A 158 16.56 -12.44 2.74
C VAL A 158 16.42 -10.92 2.87
N HIS A 159 17.27 -10.18 2.18
CA HIS A 159 17.36 -8.70 2.16
C HIS A 159 17.84 -8.03 3.46
N ALA A 160 19.02 -8.39 3.90
CA ALA A 160 19.63 -7.94 5.17
C ALA A 160 19.75 -6.40 5.33
N ASP A 161 19.85 -5.63 4.26
CA ASP A 161 20.08 -4.18 4.37
C ASP A 161 18.81 -3.36 4.54
N THR A 162 17.72 -3.72 3.87
CA THR A 162 16.44 -2.99 3.97
C THR A 162 15.72 -3.32 5.28
N ASP A 163 15.76 -4.60 5.67
CA ASP A 163 15.11 -5.05 6.90
C ASP A 163 15.85 -4.57 8.16
N ARG A 164 17.18 -4.43 8.09
CA ARG A 164 17.99 -3.90 9.21
C ARG A 164 17.74 -2.41 9.46
N ALA A 165 17.50 -1.64 8.40
CA ALA A 165 17.11 -0.23 8.52
C ALA A 165 15.72 -0.08 9.12
N MET A 166 14.78 -0.95 8.78
CA MET A 166 13.42 -0.96 9.33
C MET A 166 13.38 -1.38 10.80
N ALA A 167 14.15 -2.39 11.20
CA ALA A 167 14.21 -2.86 12.58
C ALA A 167 14.80 -1.81 13.53
N ASN A 168 15.82 -1.08 13.11
CA ASN A 168 16.44 -0.03 13.93
C ASN A 168 15.56 1.22 14.09
N LEU A 169 14.60 1.45 13.20
CA LEU A 169 13.68 2.59 13.28
C LEU A 169 12.53 2.38 14.27
N VAL A 170 12.15 1.14 14.52
CA VAL A 170 11.07 0.79 15.44
C VAL A 170 11.58 0.66 16.89
N LEU A 171 12.91 0.48 17.08
CA LEU A 171 13.52 0.31 18.40
C LEU A 171 14.07 1.61 19.03
N VAL A 172 13.91 2.78 18.39
CA VAL A 172 14.50 4.06 18.84
C VAL A 172 13.44 5.05 19.36
N ASN A 173 12.27 4.57 19.78
CA ASN A 173 11.34 5.38 20.56
C ASN A 173 10.72 4.56 21.68
#